data_71578e1dc0f4dbd3c8dff5f6460d0258
#
_entry.id   71578e1dc0f4dbd3c8dff5f6460d0258
#
_cell.length_a   1.000
_cell.length_b   1.000
_cell.length_c   1.000
_cell.angle_alpha   90.00
_cell.angle_beta   90.00
_cell.angle_gamma   90.00
#
_symmetry.space_group_name_H-M   'P 1'
#
loop_
_entity.id
_entity.type
_entity.pdbx_description
1 polymer ?
#
loop_
_entity_poly.entity_id
_entity_poly.type
_entity_poly.pdbx_seq_one_letter_code
_entity_poly.pdbx_strand_id
1 'polypeptide(L)'
;MQRWKTHHAISRHIAQCKRLGYCARAINNGGIPSMSTPCFPGGLLIGCNSGTLNASRIKGSHAAMKSGELAAEAVFEALQSGRQHDSLSAYQTRLQESWLWQELEQGSNFKPWFKKGRAVGMVMTGVEHWLLPRLGVKKAPWRVKNSVADHLTLRPADRCSAKIYDKPDGKITLDLPSSVYLSNTWHDEDEPVHLRLSDSAIPVAVNLETYAGP
;
A
#
# COMPACT_ATOMS: atom_id res chain seq x y z
N MET A 1 5.60 5.31 15.12
CA MET A 1 4.69 4.64 16.10
C MET A 1 5.21 4.80 17.53
N GLN A 2 6.44 4.41 17.90
CA GLN A 2 6.95 4.53 19.29
C GLN A 2 6.87 5.96 19.85
N ARG A 3 7.25 7.00 19.10
CA ARG A 3 7.11 8.41 19.53
C ARG A 3 5.69 8.82 19.89
N TRP A 4 4.69 8.24 19.28
CA TRP A 4 3.30 8.54 19.62
C TRP A 4 2.92 7.98 20.98
N LYS A 5 3.43 6.79 21.30
CA LYS A 5 3.15 6.16 22.59
C LYS A 5 3.65 6.98 23.79
N THR A 6 4.76 7.71 23.60
CA THR A 6 5.33 8.58 24.65
C THR A 6 4.70 9.97 24.70
N HIS A 7 3.90 10.37 23.69
CA HIS A 7 3.22 11.65 23.70
C HIS A 7 2.17 11.69 24.83
N HIS A 8 2.19 12.74 25.67
CA HIS A 8 1.38 12.83 26.88
C HIS A 8 -0.12 12.65 26.63
N ALA A 9 -0.66 13.15 25.53
CA ALA A 9 -2.08 12.97 25.18
C ALA A 9 -2.46 11.52 24.84
N ILE A 10 -1.49 10.67 24.50
CA ILE A 10 -1.71 9.26 24.16
C ILE A 10 -1.29 8.36 25.32
N SER A 11 -0.11 8.60 25.90
CA SER A 11 0.45 7.78 26.98
C SER A 11 -0.50 7.62 28.16
N ARG A 12 -1.20 8.69 28.53
CA ARG A 12 -2.19 8.64 29.62
C ARG A 12 -3.32 7.61 29.42
N HIS A 13 -3.64 7.28 28.17
CA HIS A 13 -4.68 6.30 27.84
C HIS A 13 -4.15 4.88 27.75
N ILE A 14 -2.86 4.70 27.49
CA ILE A 14 -2.26 3.37 27.24
C ILE A 14 -1.32 2.92 28.36
N ALA A 15 -0.92 3.81 29.29
CA ALA A 15 0.09 3.52 30.32
C ALA A 15 -0.28 2.34 31.23
N GLN A 16 -1.57 2.13 31.48
CA GLN A 16 -2.09 1.03 32.33
C GLN A 16 -2.70 -0.11 31.51
N CYS A 17 -2.66 -0.03 30.18
CA CYS A 17 -3.26 -1.03 29.31
C CYS A 17 -2.30 -2.21 29.08
N LYS A 18 -2.87 -3.41 28.99
CA LYS A 18 -2.16 -4.59 28.51
C LYS A 18 -2.19 -4.61 26.99
N ARG A 19 -1.02 -4.72 26.35
CA ARG A 19 -0.96 -4.90 24.90
C ARG A 19 -1.41 -6.31 24.54
N LEU A 20 -2.33 -6.45 23.60
CA LEU A 20 -2.83 -7.73 23.09
C LEU A 20 -2.06 -8.19 21.83
N GLY A 21 -1.61 -7.25 21.02
CA GLY A 21 -0.88 -7.49 19.79
C GLY A 21 -0.77 -6.22 18.97
N TYR A 22 -0.10 -6.27 17.85
CA TYR A 22 -0.12 -5.22 16.86
C TYR A 22 0.13 -5.80 15.47
N CYS A 23 -0.28 -5.08 14.45
CA CYS A 23 0.09 -5.38 13.07
C CYS A 23 0.41 -4.08 12.32
N ALA A 24 1.26 -4.20 11.31
CA ALA A 24 1.52 -3.15 10.36
C ALA A 24 1.65 -3.76 8.97
N ARG A 25 1.08 -3.09 7.97
CA ARG A 25 1.15 -3.54 6.58
C ARG A 25 1.39 -2.35 5.66
N ALA A 26 2.31 -2.51 4.74
CA ALA A 26 2.46 -1.60 3.62
C ALA A 26 1.33 -1.85 2.61
N ILE A 27 0.75 -0.76 2.10
CA ILE A 27 -0.30 -0.81 1.09
C ILE A 27 0.08 0.07 -0.10
N ASN A 28 -0.28 -0.37 -1.30
CA ASN A 28 -0.16 0.47 -2.48
C ASN A 28 -1.32 1.48 -2.49
N ASN A 29 -0.99 2.76 -2.45
CA ASN A 29 -2.00 3.81 -2.49
C ASN A 29 -1.79 4.80 -3.65
N GLY A 30 -1.09 4.39 -4.69
CA GLY A 30 -0.86 5.20 -5.89
C GLY A 30 -2.06 5.29 -6.83
N GLY A 31 -3.10 4.48 -6.60
CA GLY A 31 -4.28 4.38 -7.45
C GLY A 31 -3.97 3.81 -8.84
N ILE A 32 -4.88 4.04 -9.80
CA ILE A 32 -4.75 3.52 -11.18
C ILE A 32 -3.37 3.75 -11.80
N PRO A 33 -2.71 4.92 -11.67
CA PRO A 33 -1.41 5.12 -12.29
C PRO A 33 -0.28 4.20 -11.80
N SER A 34 -0.46 3.57 -10.65
CA SER A 34 0.51 2.64 -10.05
C SER A 34 -0.03 1.21 -9.91
N MET A 35 -1.20 0.94 -10.49
CA MET A 35 -1.77 -0.39 -10.48
C MET A 35 -0.95 -1.31 -11.38
N SER A 36 -0.54 -2.44 -10.83
CA SER A 36 0.08 -3.52 -11.60
C SER A 36 -0.94 -4.24 -12.47
N THR A 37 -0.48 -5.02 -13.45
CA THR A 37 -1.35 -5.94 -14.20
C THR A 37 -1.98 -6.93 -13.21
N PRO A 38 -3.32 -6.97 -13.11
CA PRO A 38 -3.97 -7.73 -12.06
C PRO A 38 -4.07 -9.23 -12.37
N CYS A 39 -3.71 -9.66 -13.58
CA CYS A 39 -3.79 -11.04 -14.04
C CYS A 39 -2.43 -11.53 -14.49
N PHE A 40 -2.09 -12.75 -14.15
CA PHE A 40 -0.92 -13.46 -14.64
C PHE A 40 -1.24 -14.96 -14.71
N PRO A 41 -0.48 -15.77 -15.44
CA PRO A 41 -0.76 -17.20 -15.56
C PRO A 41 -0.86 -17.87 -14.18
N GLY A 42 -2.00 -18.48 -13.88
CA GLY A 42 -2.27 -19.17 -12.63
C GLY A 42 -2.58 -18.28 -11.43
N GLY A 43 -2.70 -16.94 -11.59
CA GLY A 43 -2.97 -16.08 -10.45
C GLY A 43 -3.62 -14.74 -10.77
N LEU A 44 -4.16 -14.12 -9.70
CA LEU A 44 -4.79 -12.80 -9.73
C LEU A 44 -4.35 -11.95 -8.54
N LEU A 45 -4.23 -10.65 -8.76
CA LEU A 45 -4.05 -9.66 -7.69
C LEU A 45 -5.39 -9.00 -7.37
N ILE A 46 -5.76 -8.99 -6.11
CA ILE A 46 -7.00 -8.38 -5.61
C ILE A 46 -6.72 -7.40 -4.46
N GLY A 47 -7.67 -6.54 -4.18
CA GLY A 47 -7.61 -5.62 -3.06
C GLY A 47 -6.42 -4.67 -3.11
N CYS A 48 -5.89 -4.33 -1.93
CA CYS A 48 -4.76 -3.39 -1.81
C CYS A 48 -3.49 -3.86 -2.49
N ASN A 49 -3.30 -5.18 -2.66
CA ASN A 49 -2.15 -5.72 -3.38
C ASN A 49 -2.22 -5.41 -4.89
N SER A 50 -3.42 -5.34 -5.45
CA SER A 50 -3.66 -4.88 -6.82
C SER A 50 -3.58 -3.35 -6.97
N GLY A 51 -3.62 -2.59 -5.88
CA GLY A 51 -3.64 -1.13 -5.91
C GLY A 51 -5.03 -0.51 -5.93
N THR A 52 -6.07 -1.25 -5.51
CA THR A 52 -7.47 -0.77 -5.51
C THR A 52 -7.81 0.17 -4.34
N LEU A 53 -6.84 0.56 -3.52
CA LEU A 53 -7.08 1.52 -2.45
C LEU A 53 -7.43 2.91 -3.03
N ASN A 54 -8.59 3.45 -2.65
CA ASN A 54 -8.92 4.84 -2.97
C ASN A 54 -8.18 5.79 -2.04
N ALA A 55 -7.11 6.39 -2.54
CA ALA A 55 -6.25 7.30 -1.78
C ALA A 55 -6.98 8.57 -1.32
N SER A 56 -7.93 9.08 -2.11
CA SER A 56 -8.68 10.31 -1.78
C SER A 56 -9.64 10.12 -0.62
N ARG A 57 -10.13 8.90 -0.40
CA ARG A 57 -11.06 8.55 0.69
C ARG A 57 -10.37 7.82 1.84
N ILE A 58 -9.12 7.39 1.67
CA ILE A 58 -8.38 6.54 2.61
C ILE A 58 -9.21 5.27 2.95
N LYS A 59 -9.88 4.71 1.96
CA LYS A 59 -10.80 3.58 2.09
C LYS A 59 -10.43 2.50 1.08
N GLY A 60 -10.33 1.25 1.53
CA GLY A 60 -9.94 0.12 0.71
C GLY A 60 -10.82 -1.11 0.86
N SER A 61 -11.57 -1.25 1.97
CA SER A 61 -12.34 -2.47 2.26
C SER A 61 -13.38 -2.78 1.18
N HIS A 62 -14.21 -1.79 0.81
CA HIS A 62 -15.22 -1.94 -0.25
C HIS A 62 -14.59 -2.27 -1.62
N ALA A 63 -13.44 -1.66 -1.90
CA ALA A 63 -12.69 -1.91 -3.12
C ALA A 63 -12.08 -3.32 -3.14
N ALA A 64 -11.55 -3.76 -2.01
CA ALA A 64 -11.02 -5.12 -1.85
C ALA A 64 -12.12 -6.17 -2.01
N MET A 65 -13.30 -5.95 -1.41
CA MET A 65 -14.46 -6.83 -1.54
C MET A 65 -14.93 -6.92 -3.00
N LYS A 66 -15.09 -5.77 -3.69
CA LYS A 66 -15.53 -5.78 -5.10
C LYS A 66 -14.52 -6.44 -6.03
N SER A 67 -13.24 -6.17 -5.84
CA SER A 67 -12.20 -6.85 -6.65
C SER A 67 -12.17 -8.36 -6.38
N GLY A 68 -12.39 -8.79 -5.13
CA GLY A 68 -12.49 -10.20 -4.76
C GLY A 68 -13.72 -10.90 -5.38
N GLU A 69 -14.87 -10.24 -5.37
CA GLU A 69 -16.10 -10.72 -6.04
C GLU A 69 -15.86 -10.97 -7.53
N LEU A 70 -15.35 -9.96 -8.25
CA LEU A 70 -15.09 -10.06 -9.69
C LEU A 70 -14.02 -11.11 -10.02
N ALA A 71 -13.03 -11.27 -9.15
CA ALA A 71 -12.03 -12.32 -9.29
C ALA A 71 -12.63 -13.71 -9.10
N ALA A 72 -13.47 -13.87 -8.07
CA ALA A 72 -14.14 -15.15 -7.80
C ALA A 72 -15.02 -15.59 -8.96
N GLU A 73 -15.80 -14.69 -9.55
CA GLU A 73 -16.61 -14.95 -10.74
C GLU A 73 -15.76 -15.41 -11.93
N ALA A 74 -14.65 -14.68 -12.20
CA ALA A 74 -13.77 -15.02 -13.32
C ALA A 74 -13.06 -16.38 -13.13
N VAL A 75 -12.64 -16.68 -11.91
CA VAL A 75 -12.04 -17.98 -11.55
C VAL A 75 -13.06 -19.11 -11.68
N PHE A 76 -14.26 -18.91 -11.15
CA PHE A 76 -15.33 -19.91 -11.23
C PHE A 76 -15.65 -20.28 -12.68
N GLU A 77 -15.84 -19.30 -13.56
CA GLU A 77 -16.10 -19.55 -14.98
C GLU A 77 -14.94 -20.27 -15.69
N ALA A 78 -13.71 -19.92 -15.35
CA ALA A 78 -12.54 -20.59 -15.91
C ALA A 78 -12.51 -22.07 -15.51
N LEU A 79 -12.74 -22.36 -14.23
CA LEU A 79 -12.77 -23.73 -13.73
C LEU A 79 -13.92 -24.53 -14.31
N GLN A 80 -15.12 -23.95 -14.46
CA GLN A 80 -16.25 -24.60 -15.13
C GLN A 80 -15.97 -24.93 -16.60
N SER A 81 -15.12 -24.13 -17.24
CA SER A 81 -14.66 -24.34 -18.62
C SER A 81 -13.44 -25.26 -18.73
N GLY A 82 -13.00 -25.88 -17.63
CA GLY A 82 -11.80 -26.72 -17.58
C GLY A 82 -10.47 -26.02 -17.79
N ARG A 83 -10.44 -24.69 -17.71
CA ARG A 83 -9.21 -23.89 -17.87
C ARG A 83 -8.45 -23.77 -16.56
N GLN A 84 -7.14 -24.01 -16.62
CA GLN A 84 -6.25 -23.90 -15.47
C GLN A 84 -4.94 -23.24 -15.90
N HIS A 85 -4.27 -22.56 -14.99
CA HIS A 85 -2.95 -21.95 -15.16
C HIS A 85 -2.82 -20.92 -16.28
N ASP A 86 -3.95 -20.44 -16.82
CA ASP A 86 -3.97 -19.36 -17.81
C ASP A 86 -4.15 -17.98 -17.17
N SER A 87 -4.02 -16.95 -17.98
CA SER A 87 -4.24 -15.56 -17.54
C SER A 87 -5.70 -15.19 -17.75
N LEU A 88 -6.39 -14.81 -16.65
CA LEU A 88 -7.82 -14.53 -16.66
C LEU A 88 -8.10 -13.06 -17.02
N SER A 89 -7.94 -12.71 -18.31
CA SER A 89 -8.22 -11.36 -18.83
C SER A 89 -9.66 -10.88 -18.56
N ALA A 90 -10.60 -11.81 -18.45
CA ALA A 90 -12.00 -11.52 -18.10
C ALA A 90 -12.11 -10.76 -16.76
N TYR A 91 -11.27 -11.09 -15.76
CA TYR A 91 -11.22 -10.35 -14.51
C TYR A 91 -10.79 -8.89 -14.73
N GLN A 92 -9.75 -8.66 -15.51
CA GLN A 92 -9.27 -7.32 -15.81
C GLN A 92 -10.34 -6.48 -16.52
N THR A 93 -11.03 -7.04 -17.51
CA THR A 93 -12.12 -6.38 -18.21
C THR A 93 -13.26 -6.00 -17.27
N ARG A 94 -13.74 -6.96 -16.46
CA ARG A 94 -14.79 -6.69 -15.46
C ARG A 94 -14.41 -5.66 -14.44
N LEU A 95 -13.13 -5.67 -14.00
CA LEU A 95 -12.62 -4.67 -13.07
C LEU A 95 -12.69 -3.26 -13.69
N GLN A 96 -12.28 -3.12 -14.95
CA GLN A 96 -12.31 -1.86 -15.69
C GLN A 96 -13.73 -1.34 -15.98
N GLU A 97 -14.69 -2.23 -16.19
CA GLU A 97 -16.09 -1.89 -16.40
C GLU A 97 -16.87 -1.62 -15.11
N SER A 98 -16.31 -1.96 -13.97
CA SER A 98 -16.96 -1.84 -12.68
C SER A 98 -17.05 -0.40 -12.16
N TRP A 99 -17.99 -0.19 -11.22
CA TRP A 99 -18.07 1.07 -10.48
C TRP A 99 -16.79 1.38 -9.69
N LEU A 100 -16.06 0.34 -9.29
CA LEU A 100 -14.80 0.48 -8.58
C LEU A 100 -13.76 1.20 -9.44
N TRP A 101 -13.64 0.83 -10.71
CA TRP A 101 -12.72 1.50 -11.63
C TRP A 101 -13.06 2.97 -11.79
N GLN A 102 -14.35 3.30 -11.93
CA GLN A 102 -14.81 4.68 -12.05
C GLN A 102 -14.44 5.49 -10.78
N GLU A 103 -14.61 4.91 -9.60
CA GLU A 103 -14.22 5.54 -8.34
C GLU A 103 -12.71 5.78 -8.25
N LEU A 104 -11.91 4.82 -8.65
CA LEU A 104 -10.45 4.94 -8.67
C LEU A 104 -9.97 5.97 -9.71
N GLU A 105 -10.62 6.05 -10.86
CA GLU A 105 -10.34 7.08 -11.86
C GLU A 105 -10.63 8.49 -11.34
N GLN A 106 -11.74 8.69 -10.65
CA GLN A 106 -12.09 9.96 -10.02
C GLN A 106 -11.02 10.39 -8.99
N GLY A 107 -10.43 9.44 -8.26
CA GLY A 107 -9.37 9.69 -7.28
C GLY A 107 -7.96 9.76 -7.85
N SER A 108 -7.75 9.53 -9.14
CA SER A 108 -6.42 9.31 -9.73
C SER A 108 -5.49 10.51 -9.65
N ASN A 109 -6.01 11.72 -9.68
CA ASN A 109 -5.23 12.97 -9.61
C ASN A 109 -4.97 13.44 -8.17
N PHE A 110 -5.57 12.81 -7.16
CA PHE A 110 -5.49 13.26 -5.78
C PHE A 110 -4.04 13.42 -5.30
N LYS A 111 -3.24 12.36 -5.36
CA LYS A 111 -1.84 12.41 -4.95
C LYS A 111 -0.97 13.33 -5.81
N PRO A 112 -1.05 13.28 -7.14
CA PRO A 112 -0.33 14.21 -8.00
C PRO A 112 -0.57 15.67 -7.68
N TRP A 113 -1.79 16.08 -7.34
CA TRP A 113 -2.07 17.44 -6.92
C TRP A 113 -1.41 17.80 -5.60
N PHE A 114 -1.46 16.91 -4.61
CA PHE A 114 -0.80 17.15 -3.31
C PHE A 114 0.73 17.20 -3.40
N LYS A 115 1.33 16.53 -4.39
CA LYS A 115 2.78 16.68 -4.67
C LYS A 115 3.16 18.10 -5.13
N LYS A 116 2.23 18.86 -5.69
CA LYS A 116 2.43 20.28 -6.08
C LYS A 116 2.25 21.26 -4.91
N GLY A 117 1.92 20.77 -3.73
CA GLY A 117 1.73 21.55 -2.53
C GLY A 117 0.34 21.35 -1.92
N ARG A 118 0.25 21.54 -0.59
CA ARG A 118 -0.98 21.28 0.16
C ARG A 118 -2.15 22.16 -0.28
N ALA A 119 -1.91 23.45 -0.48
CA ALA A 119 -2.98 24.38 -0.91
C ALA A 119 -3.52 24.02 -2.30
N VAL A 120 -2.62 23.78 -3.28
CA VAL A 120 -2.99 23.35 -4.63
C VAL A 120 -3.75 22.03 -4.58
N GLY A 121 -3.26 21.05 -3.79
CA GLY A 121 -3.91 19.76 -3.61
C GLY A 121 -5.34 19.90 -3.08
N MET A 122 -5.56 20.73 -2.05
CA MET A 122 -6.90 20.95 -1.48
C MET A 122 -7.86 21.60 -2.48
N VAL A 123 -7.42 22.68 -3.14
CA VAL A 123 -8.26 23.40 -4.11
C VAL A 123 -8.63 22.49 -5.28
N MET A 124 -7.64 21.86 -5.90
CA MET A 124 -7.89 21.01 -7.08
C MET A 124 -8.68 19.75 -6.76
N THR A 125 -8.46 19.15 -5.59
CA THR A 125 -9.31 18.05 -5.12
C THR A 125 -10.75 18.52 -4.90
N GLY A 126 -10.94 19.71 -4.33
CA GLY A 126 -12.27 20.31 -4.20
C GLY A 126 -12.94 20.51 -5.56
N VAL A 127 -12.22 21.01 -6.55
CA VAL A 127 -12.74 21.14 -7.91
C VAL A 127 -13.13 19.78 -8.50
N GLU A 128 -12.25 18.79 -8.44
CA GLU A 128 -12.49 17.49 -9.06
C GLU A 128 -13.57 16.65 -8.35
N HIS A 129 -13.67 16.73 -7.02
CA HIS A 129 -14.60 15.89 -6.27
C HIS A 129 -15.94 16.56 -5.93
N TRP A 130 -15.99 17.89 -5.99
CA TRP A 130 -17.21 18.64 -5.62
C TRP A 130 -17.79 19.46 -6.76
N LEU A 131 -16.96 20.23 -7.46
CA LEU A 131 -17.45 21.12 -8.50
C LEU A 131 -17.77 20.38 -9.79
N LEU A 132 -16.85 19.59 -10.32
CA LEU A 132 -17.05 18.86 -11.57
C LEU A 132 -18.27 17.91 -11.54
N PRO A 133 -18.49 17.09 -10.48
CA PRO A 133 -19.68 16.25 -10.41
C PRO A 133 -20.99 17.04 -10.40
N ARG A 134 -21.02 18.23 -9.78
CA ARG A 134 -22.21 19.12 -9.81
C ARG A 134 -22.50 19.69 -11.20
N LEU A 135 -21.48 19.80 -12.03
CA LEU A 135 -21.60 20.21 -13.43
C LEU A 135 -21.83 19.02 -14.37
N GLY A 136 -22.11 17.82 -13.84
CA GLY A 136 -22.34 16.60 -14.62
C GLY A 136 -21.06 15.93 -15.14
N VAL A 137 -19.88 16.45 -14.80
CA VAL A 137 -18.58 15.89 -15.22
C VAL A 137 -18.11 14.88 -14.19
N LYS A 138 -18.29 13.60 -14.47
CA LYS A 138 -17.95 12.48 -13.56
C LYS A 138 -16.46 12.26 -13.39
N LYS A 139 -15.63 12.69 -14.34
CA LYS A 139 -14.18 12.51 -14.38
C LYS A 139 -13.51 13.80 -14.83
N ALA A 140 -12.42 14.18 -14.17
CA ALA A 140 -11.63 15.32 -14.61
C ALA A 140 -11.14 15.13 -16.06
N PRO A 141 -11.31 16.12 -16.94
CA PRO A 141 -10.90 16.03 -18.34
C PRO A 141 -9.37 16.06 -18.53
N TRP A 142 -8.64 16.28 -17.45
CA TRP A 142 -7.17 16.29 -17.42
C TRP A 142 -6.63 15.15 -16.58
N ARG A 143 -5.38 14.78 -16.84
CA ARG A 143 -4.60 13.85 -16.03
C ARG A 143 -3.33 14.53 -15.54
N VAL A 144 -3.12 14.52 -14.25
CA VAL A 144 -1.91 15.06 -13.63
C VAL A 144 -0.87 13.94 -13.53
N LYS A 145 0.25 14.12 -14.22
CA LYS A 145 1.34 13.13 -14.17
C LYS A 145 2.09 13.23 -12.85
N ASN A 146 2.44 12.11 -12.27
CA ASN A 146 3.51 12.04 -11.27
C ASN A 146 4.83 12.30 -11.99
N SER A 147 5.53 13.35 -11.59
CA SER A 147 6.75 13.77 -12.29
C SER A 147 7.96 12.89 -12.00
N VAL A 148 7.96 12.17 -10.86
CA VAL A 148 9.13 11.41 -10.40
C VAL A 148 8.68 10.13 -9.71
N ALA A 149 9.36 9.03 -9.96
CA ALA A 149 9.17 7.76 -9.25
C ALA A 149 9.56 7.91 -7.78
N ASP A 150 8.87 7.18 -6.88
CA ASP A 150 9.03 7.37 -5.43
C ASP A 150 10.47 7.11 -4.95
N HIS A 151 11.16 6.13 -5.51
CA HIS A 151 12.55 5.83 -5.17
C HIS A 151 13.53 6.96 -5.55
N LEU A 152 13.19 7.78 -6.55
CA LEU A 152 14.00 8.95 -6.95
C LEU A 152 13.76 10.18 -6.07
N THR A 153 12.81 10.11 -5.14
CA THR A 153 12.52 11.20 -4.19
C THR A 153 13.35 11.11 -2.91
N LEU A 154 14.17 10.07 -2.76
CA LEU A 154 15.07 9.91 -1.62
C LEU A 154 16.11 11.03 -1.62
N ARG A 155 16.30 11.63 -0.47
CA ARG A 155 17.35 12.65 -0.29
C ARG A 155 18.68 11.97 0.07
N PRO A 156 19.82 12.48 -0.43
CA PRO A 156 21.13 12.01 -0.01
C PRO A 156 21.28 12.05 1.51
N ALA A 157 21.96 11.07 2.10
CA ALA A 157 22.09 10.92 3.54
C ALA A 157 22.83 12.11 4.19
N ASP A 158 23.80 12.69 3.49
CA ASP A 158 24.55 13.89 3.89
C ASP A 158 23.69 15.14 4.08
N ARG A 159 22.53 15.17 3.43
CA ARG A 159 21.51 16.24 3.53
C ARG A 159 20.41 15.92 4.53
N CYS A 160 20.52 14.84 5.28
CA CYS A 160 19.53 14.39 6.24
C CYS A 160 20.14 14.33 7.64
N SER A 161 19.48 14.93 8.63
CA SER A 161 19.86 14.73 10.02
C SER A 161 19.34 13.37 10.50
N ALA A 162 20.22 12.60 11.16
CA ALA A 162 19.82 11.37 11.82
C ALA A 162 18.73 11.66 12.86
N LYS A 163 17.64 10.91 12.81
CA LYS A 163 16.59 11.01 13.83
C LYS A 163 16.99 10.17 15.03
N ILE A 164 17.26 10.84 16.14
CA ILE A 164 17.51 10.18 17.41
C ILE A 164 16.16 9.92 18.08
N TYR A 165 15.93 8.69 18.49
CA TYR A 165 14.76 8.29 19.25
C TYR A 165 15.15 8.02 20.70
N ASP A 166 14.24 8.32 21.62
CA ASP A 166 14.42 7.95 23.02
C ASP A 166 14.55 6.43 23.15
N LYS A 167 15.37 5.99 24.11
CA LYS A 167 15.47 4.56 24.42
C LYS A 167 14.11 4.02 24.87
N PRO A 168 13.75 2.80 24.48
CA PRO A 168 12.54 2.16 24.96
C PRO A 168 12.52 2.06 26.49
N ASP A 169 11.36 2.29 27.11
CA ASP A 169 11.17 2.22 28.56
C ASP A 169 10.87 0.80 29.06
N GLY A 170 10.73 -0.14 28.16
CA GLY A 170 10.39 -1.54 28.47
C GLY A 170 8.94 -1.78 28.92
N LYS A 171 8.11 -0.73 28.97
CA LYS A 171 6.70 -0.77 29.43
C LYS A 171 5.74 -0.42 28.30
N ILE A 172 5.73 0.83 27.90
CA ILE A 172 4.90 1.35 26.80
C ILE A 172 5.62 1.22 25.46
N THR A 173 6.90 1.47 25.48
CA THR A 173 7.80 1.32 24.32
C THR A 173 8.76 0.18 24.54
N LEU A 174 8.96 -0.63 23.51
CA LEU A 174 9.79 -1.82 23.53
C LEU A 174 10.87 -1.73 22.46
N ASP A 175 11.97 -2.45 22.69
CA ASP A 175 12.98 -2.66 21.67
C ASP A 175 12.43 -3.42 20.45
N LEU A 176 13.18 -3.45 19.37
CA LEU A 176 12.74 -4.06 18.13
C LEU A 176 12.51 -5.58 18.25
N PRO A 177 13.42 -6.39 18.84
CA PRO A 177 13.20 -7.82 19.02
C PRO A 177 11.94 -8.11 19.84
N SER A 178 11.76 -7.45 20.98
CA SER A 178 10.56 -7.61 21.81
C SER A 178 9.28 -7.19 21.07
N SER A 179 9.38 -6.15 20.25
CA SER A 179 8.24 -5.71 19.43
C SER A 179 7.86 -6.75 18.38
N VAL A 180 8.85 -7.37 17.72
CA VAL A 180 8.62 -8.44 16.73
C VAL A 180 7.98 -9.65 17.40
N TYR A 181 8.57 -10.14 18.49
CA TYR A 181 8.02 -11.28 19.25
C TYR A 181 6.55 -11.05 19.65
N LEU A 182 6.26 -9.87 20.15
CA LEU A 182 4.93 -9.55 20.65
C LEU A 182 3.94 -9.11 19.52
N SER A 183 4.35 -9.14 18.27
CA SER A 183 3.44 -8.91 17.13
C SER A 183 2.50 -10.09 16.89
N ASN A 184 2.84 -11.27 17.40
CA ASN A 184 2.19 -12.54 17.12
C ASN A 184 2.21 -12.92 15.63
N THR A 185 3.22 -12.46 14.90
CA THR A 185 3.45 -12.89 13.52
C THR A 185 4.27 -14.18 13.56
N TRP A 186 3.71 -15.25 13.07
CA TRP A 186 4.36 -16.56 12.95
C TRP A 186 4.59 -16.89 11.48
N HIS A 187 5.73 -17.51 11.24
CA HIS A 187 6.07 -18.16 9.98
C HIS A 187 6.49 -19.57 10.30
N ASP A 188 5.99 -20.54 9.55
CA ASP A 188 6.40 -21.92 9.69
C ASP A 188 7.85 -22.09 9.20
N GLU A 189 8.61 -23.01 9.79
CA GLU A 189 10.02 -23.20 9.44
C GLU A 189 10.22 -23.65 7.99
N ASP A 190 9.22 -24.32 7.43
CA ASP A 190 9.18 -24.81 6.05
C ASP A 190 8.42 -23.88 5.08
N GLU A 191 7.99 -22.70 5.54
CA GLU A 191 7.32 -21.71 4.69
C GLU A 191 8.26 -21.28 3.55
N PRO A 192 7.80 -21.33 2.29
CA PRO A 192 8.62 -20.93 1.16
C PRO A 192 9.12 -19.49 1.27
N VAL A 193 10.40 -19.28 1.04
CA VAL A 193 11.00 -17.94 1.04
C VAL A 193 10.37 -17.09 -0.04
N HIS A 194 9.69 -16.01 0.34
CA HIS A 194 9.02 -15.08 -0.58
C HIS A 194 9.96 -14.01 -1.16
N LEU A 195 11.09 -13.74 -0.51
CA LEU A 195 12.16 -12.89 -1.04
C LEU A 195 13.24 -13.78 -1.63
N ARG A 196 13.51 -13.60 -2.91
CA ARG A 196 14.56 -14.34 -3.62
C ARG A 196 15.58 -13.36 -4.20
N LEU A 197 16.83 -13.68 -4.10
CA LEU A 197 17.89 -12.96 -4.81
C LEU A 197 17.78 -13.31 -6.30
N SER A 198 17.88 -12.31 -7.16
CA SER A 198 17.96 -12.52 -8.61
C SER A 198 19.25 -13.24 -9.01
N ASP A 199 20.28 -13.07 -8.22
CA ASP A 199 21.55 -13.77 -8.37
C ASP A 199 21.96 -14.35 -7.01
N SER A 200 21.95 -15.68 -6.91
CA SER A 200 22.37 -16.42 -5.72
C SER A 200 23.88 -16.39 -5.46
N ALA A 201 24.65 -15.90 -6.42
CA ALA A 201 26.09 -15.73 -6.29
C ALA A 201 26.51 -14.43 -5.59
N ILE A 202 25.55 -13.55 -5.22
CA ILE A 202 25.87 -12.36 -4.41
C ILE A 202 26.39 -12.83 -3.06
N PRO A 203 27.69 -12.68 -2.76
CA PRO A 203 28.26 -13.17 -1.51
C PRO A 203 27.66 -12.43 -0.32
N VAL A 204 27.41 -13.14 0.77
CA VAL A 204 26.99 -12.53 2.05
C VAL A 204 27.97 -11.46 2.51
N ALA A 205 29.27 -11.64 2.25
CA ALA A 205 30.31 -10.66 2.53
C ALA A 205 30.06 -9.29 1.84
N VAL A 206 29.56 -9.29 0.60
CA VAL A 206 29.25 -8.04 -0.12
C VAL A 206 28.13 -7.27 0.59
N ASN A 207 27.15 -7.97 1.15
CA ASN A 207 26.09 -7.32 1.93
C ASN A 207 26.65 -6.72 3.22
N LEU A 208 27.51 -7.43 3.93
CA LEU A 208 28.10 -6.93 5.17
C LEU A 208 29.04 -5.74 4.92
N GLU A 209 29.85 -5.78 3.86
CA GLU A 209 30.77 -4.69 3.51
C GLU A 209 30.04 -3.48 2.92
N THR A 210 29.05 -3.70 2.09
CA THR A 210 28.33 -2.60 1.39
C THR A 210 27.29 -1.91 2.28
N TYR A 211 26.61 -2.66 3.12
CA TYR A 211 25.49 -2.17 3.93
C TYR A 211 25.77 -2.09 5.42
N ALA A 212 27.01 -2.38 5.83
CA ALA A 212 27.53 -2.17 7.19
C ALA A 212 26.72 -2.85 8.31
N GLY A 213 26.13 -3.99 8.02
CA GLY A 213 25.41 -4.79 9.04
C GLY A 213 24.23 -4.06 9.71
N PRO A 214 23.49 -4.73 10.59
CA PRO A 214 22.38 -4.15 11.30
C PRO A 214 22.79 -3.06 12.28
#